data_cafa54cd593d25a2f8ced47009698d87
#
_entry.id   cafa54cd593d25a2f8ced47009698d87
#
_cell.length_a   1.000
_cell.length_b   1.000
_cell.length_c   1.000
_cell.angle_alpha   90.00
_cell.angle_beta   90.00
_cell.angle_gamma   90.00
#
_symmetry.space_group_name_H-M   'P 1'
#
loop_
_entity.id
_entity.type
_entity.pdbx_description
1 polymer ?
#
loop_
_entity_poly.entity_id
_entity_poly.type
_entity_poly.pdbx_seq_one_letter_code
_entity_poly.pdbx_strand_id
1 'polypeptide(L)'
;MRESAELIVYVREDCHLCSEMIVDLKKLQAKLCFYLELVDVDSNPNLVEKYGEFVPVLMGKNEEICHFHLDLKALDAYLVKIR
;
A
#
# COMPACT_ATOMS: atom_id res chain seq x y z
N MET A 1 22.90 0.97 10.81
CA MET A 1 21.67 0.19 10.86
C MET A 1 20.70 0.68 9.81
N ARG A 2 20.10 -0.21 9.10
CA ARG A 2 19.20 0.15 8.02
C ARG A 2 17.77 0.21 8.51
N GLU A 3 17.08 1.29 8.19
CA GLU A 3 15.68 1.39 8.52
C GLU A 3 14.86 0.75 7.40
N SER A 4 13.86 -0.04 7.77
CA SER A 4 12.93 -0.60 6.79
C SER A 4 11.88 0.43 6.44
N ALA A 5 11.45 0.43 5.18
CA ALA A 5 10.37 1.29 4.74
C ALA A 5 9.07 0.88 5.41
N GLU A 6 8.20 1.84 5.66
CA GLU A 6 6.87 1.58 6.20
C GLU A 6 5.84 1.95 5.16
N LEU A 7 5.07 0.96 4.76
CA LEU A 7 4.03 1.15 3.76
C LEU A 7 2.66 0.91 4.38
N ILE A 8 1.66 1.61 3.87
CA ILE A 8 0.28 1.43 4.29
C ILE A 8 -0.52 1.11 3.04
N VAL A 9 -1.39 0.10 3.12
CA VAL A 9 -2.34 -0.15 2.05
C VAL A 9 -3.75 0.04 2.60
N TYR A 10 -4.49 0.95 1.99
CA TYR A 10 -5.89 1.21 2.34
C TYR A 10 -6.77 0.30 1.52
N VAL A 11 -7.65 -0.42 2.19
CA VAL A 11 -8.48 -1.46 1.56
C VAL A 11 -9.92 -1.38 2.04
N ARG A 12 -10.80 -2.14 1.37
CA ARG A 12 -12.18 -2.31 1.81
C ARG A 12 -12.53 -3.79 1.76
N GLU A 13 -13.59 -4.18 2.48
CA GLU A 13 -14.13 -5.52 2.36
C GLU A 13 -14.72 -5.72 0.96
N ASP A 14 -14.78 -6.96 0.53
CA ASP A 14 -15.34 -7.34 -0.77
C ASP A 14 -14.67 -6.62 -1.94
N CYS A 15 -13.41 -6.32 -1.79
CA CYS A 15 -12.63 -5.65 -2.83
C CYS A 15 -11.63 -6.65 -3.41
N HIS A 16 -11.93 -7.13 -4.62
CA HIS A 16 -11.08 -8.13 -5.27
C HIS A 16 -9.67 -7.60 -5.55
N LEU A 17 -9.59 -6.37 -6.03
CA LEU A 17 -8.30 -5.74 -6.31
C LEU A 17 -7.49 -5.55 -5.02
N CYS A 18 -8.16 -5.28 -3.90
CA CYS A 18 -7.49 -5.16 -2.61
C CYS A 18 -6.83 -6.48 -2.23
N SER A 19 -7.56 -7.58 -2.38
CA SER A 19 -7.03 -8.90 -2.07
C SER A 19 -5.82 -9.23 -2.92
N GLU A 20 -5.88 -8.90 -4.21
CA GLU A 20 -4.76 -9.14 -5.12
C GLU A 20 -3.53 -8.36 -4.72
N MET A 21 -3.70 -7.08 -4.42
CA MET A 21 -2.56 -6.25 -4.04
C MET A 21 -1.93 -6.74 -2.74
N ILE A 22 -2.74 -7.13 -1.76
CA ILE A 22 -2.22 -7.63 -0.48
C ILE A 22 -1.37 -8.88 -0.72
N VAL A 23 -1.87 -9.82 -1.52
CA VAL A 23 -1.12 -11.04 -1.81
C VAL A 23 0.21 -10.72 -2.48
N ASP A 24 0.20 -9.82 -3.46
CA ASP A 24 1.41 -9.46 -4.18
C ASP A 24 2.41 -8.75 -3.27
N LEU A 25 1.93 -7.85 -2.40
CA LEU A 25 2.81 -7.15 -1.47
C LEU A 25 3.44 -8.10 -0.46
N LYS A 26 2.68 -9.09 0.01
CA LYS A 26 3.22 -10.07 0.95
C LYS A 26 4.30 -10.93 0.31
N LYS A 27 4.14 -11.26 -0.97
CA LYS A 27 5.17 -11.98 -1.69
C LYS A 27 6.44 -11.15 -1.83
N LEU A 28 6.28 -9.86 -2.09
CA LEU A 28 7.42 -8.96 -2.23
C LEU A 28 8.15 -8.74 -0.92
N GLN A 29 7.46 -8.84 0.22
CA GLN A 29 8.12 -8.70 1.53
C GLN A 29 9.22 -9.74 1.74
N ALA A 30 9.12 -10.87 1.06
CA ALA A 30 10.15 -11.90 1.15
C ALA A 30 11.47 -11.46 0.50
N LYS A 31 11.40 -10.53 -0.44
CA LYS A 31 12.57 -10.06 -1.19
C LYS A 31 12.96 -8.64 -0.84
N LEU A 32 11.98 -7.81 -0.52
CA LEU A 32 12.19 -6.39 -0.23
C LEU A 32 11.83 -6.13 1.22
N CYS A 33 12.71 -5.43 1.92
CA CYS A 33 12.46 -5.16 3.33
C CYS A 33 11.56 -3.95 3.50
N PHE A 34 10.32 -4.20 3.89
CA PHE A 34 9.38 -3.13 4.25
C PHE A 34 8.34 -3.68 5.22
N TYR A 35 7.81 -2.79 6.04
CA TYR A 35 6.67 -3.09 6.88
C TYR A 35 5.42 -2.73 6.11
N LEU A 36 4.36 -3.49 6.32
CA LEU A 36 3.09 -3.28 5.63
C LEU A 36 1.98 -3.24 6.65
N GLU A 37 1.26 -2.13 6.69
CA GLU A 37 0.08 -1.98 7.53
C GLU A 37 -1.15 -1.98 6.63
N LEU A 38 -2.14 -2.80 6.97
CA LEU A 38 -3.42 -2.82 6.27
C LEU A 38 -4.41 -1.98 7.04
N VAL A 39 -5.04 -1.03 6.37
CA VAL A 39 -6.03 -0.15 7.00
C VAL A 39 -7.34 -0.25 6.23
N ASP A 40 -8.41 -0.59 6.95
CA ASP A 40 -9.75 -0.63 6.37
C ASP A 40 -10.30 0.79 6.32
N VAL A 41 -10.57 1.31 5.13
CA VAL A 41 -11.06 2.70 5.00
C VAL A 41 -12.41 2.89 5.67
N ASP A 42 -13.20 1.82 5.79
CA ASP A 42 -14.52 1.93 6.42
C ASP A 42 -14.44 2.10 7.93
N SER A 43 -13.24 2.01 8.51
CA SER A 43 -13.05 2.26 9.94
C SER A 43 -13.12 3.76 10.27
N ASN A 44 -13.07 4.63 9.27
CA ASN A 44 -13.05 6.07 9.50
C ASN A 44 -13.67 6.80 8.29
N PRO A 45 -14.73 7.61 8.50
CA PRO A 45 -15.37 8.32 7.40
C PRO A 45 -14.43 9.21 6.57
N ASN A 46 -13.41 9.77 7.20
CA ASN A 46 -12.44 10.59 6.48
C ASN A 46 -11.63 9.77 5.49
N LEU A 47 -11.35 8.52 5.85
CA LEU A 47 -10.61 7.62 4.96
C LEU A 47 -11.49 7.19 3.78
N VAL A 48 -12.79 6.96 4.03
CA VAL A 48 -13.72 6.64 2.95
C VAL A 48 -13.76 7.77 1.94
N GLU A 49 -13.87 8.99 2.43
CA GLU A 49 -13.94 10.16 1.56
C GLU A 49 -12.67 10.31 0.73
N LYS A 50 -11.52 10.09 1.36
CA LYS A 50 -10.23 10.31 0.71
C LYS A 50 -9.82 9.16 -0.22
N TYR A 51 -10.06 7.93 0.19
CA TYR A 51 -9.53 6.75 -0.52
C TYR A 51 -10.58 5.76 -1.00
N GLY A 52 -11.80 5.86 -0.52
CA GLY A 52 -12.82 4.82 -0.72
C GLY A 52 -13.06 4.39 -2.17
N GLU A 53 -12.97 5.32 -3.10
CA GLU A 53 -13.21 5.03 -4.51
C GLU A 53 -11.97 4.54 -5.25
N PHE A 54 -10.82 4.59 -4.58
CA PHE A 54 -9.53 4.29 -5.21
C PHE A 54 -8.86 3.05 -4.66
N VAL A 55 -9.50 2.38 -3.70
CA VAL A 55 -8.88 1.20 -3.07
C VAL A 55 -8.60 0.10 -4.08
N PRO A 56 -7.51 -0.64 -3.91
CA PRO A 56 -6.50 -0.45 -2.87
C PRO A 56 -5.58 0.73 -3.17
N VAL A 57 -5.23 1.48 -2.12
CA VAL A 57 -4.29 2.60 -2.25
C VAL A 57 -3.05 2.27 -1.45
N LEU A 58 -1.91 2.22 -2.12
CA LEU A 58 -0.63 1.95 -1.46
C LEU A 58 0.07 3.27 -1.21
N MET A 59 0.36 3.52 0.06
CA MET A 59 0.99 4.76 0.49
C MET A 59 2.36 4.50 1.10
N GLY A 60 3.29 5.36 0.76
CA GLY A 60 4.52 5.48 1.51
C GLY A 60 4.34 6.54 2.58
N LYS A 61 5.44 7.04 3.11
CA LYS A 61 5.39 8.11 4.10
C LYS A 61 5.11 9.41 3.37
N ASN A 62 3.91 9.95 3.48
CA ASN A 62 3.52 11.22 2.90
C ASN A 62 3.28 11.24 1.39
N GLU A 63 3.25 10.09 0.73
CA GLU A 63 2.93 10.10 -0.70
C GLU A 63 2.29 8.80 -1.15
N GLU A 64 1.41 8.92 -2.12
CA GLU A 64 0.78 7.75 -2.72
C GLU A 64 1.78 7.11 -3.68
N ILE A 65 1.87 5.78 -3.62
CA ILE A 65 2.71 5.02 -4.54
C ILE A 65 1.89 4.59 -5.74
N CYS A 66 0.71 4.01 -5.50
CA CYS A 66 -0.18 3.57 -6.58
C CYS A 66 -1.56 3.26 -6.01
N HIS A 67 -2.53 3.07 -6.89
CA HIS A 67 -3.87 2.64 -6.50
C HIS A 67 -4.45 1.71 -7.56
N PHE A 68 -5.53 1.00 -7.22
CA PHE A 68 -6.19 -0.04 -8.02
C PHE A 68 -5.30 -1.24 -8.26
N HIS A 69 -4.16 -1.06 -8.88
CA HIS A 69 -3.23 -2.16 -9.22
C HIS A 69 -1.84 -1.83 -8.71
N LEU A 70 -1.12 -2.86 -8.33
CA LEU A 70 0.25 -2.69 -7.86
C LEU A 70 1.14 -2.28 -9.04
N ASP A 71 1.81 -1.16 -8.88
CA ASP A 71 2.77 -0.65 -9.84
C ASP A 71 4.18 -0.91 -9.30
N LEU A 72 4.81 -1.96 -9.82
CA LEU A 72 6.13 -2.38 -9.33
C LEU A 72 7.20 -1.32 -9.57
N LYS A 73 7.09 -0.59 -10.67
CA LYS A 73 8.06 0.48 -10.96
C LYS A 73 7.93 1.62 -9.95
N ALA A 74 6.70 1.98 -9.63
CA ALA A 74 6.44 3.04 -8.67
C ALA A 74 6.91 2.63 -7.27
N LEU A 75 6.66 1.39 -6.88
CA LEU A 75 7.11 0.88 -5.59
C LEU A 75 8.63 0.86 -5.51
N ASP A 76 9.27 0.35 -6.55
CA ASP A 76 10.72 0.28 -6.58
C ASP A 76 11.34 1.66 -6.51
N ALA A 77 10.79 2.61 -7.27
CA ALA A 77 11.26 3.99 -7.25
C ALA A 77 11.12 4.62 -5.87
N TYR A 78 10.01 4.33 -5.19
CA TYR A 78 9.81 4.84 -3.84
C TYR A 78 10.83 4.26 -2.86
N LEU A 79 11.06 2.95 -2.92
CA LEU A 79 12.00 2.29 -2.00
C LEU A 79 13.43 2.76 -2.22
N VAL A 80 13.80 3.02 -3.47
CA VAL A 80 15.13 3.57 -3.78
C VAL A 80 15.26 4.99 -3.26
N LYS A 81 14.21 5.78 -3.42
CA LYS A 81 14.20 7.20 -3.03
C LYS A 81 14.40 7.40 -1.53
N ILE A 82 13.87 6.51 -0.71
CA ILE A 82 13.93 6.68 0.74
C ILE A 82 15.14 6.03 1.40
N ARG A 83 16.00 5.40 0.63
CA ARG A 83 17.21 4.79 1.15
C ARG A 83 18.33 5.81 1.33
#